data_f5a374254d9bf8069309fca28a584743
#
_entry.id   f5a374254d9bf8069309fca28a584743
#
_cell.length_a   1.000
_cell.length_b   1.000
_cell.length_c   1.000
_cell.angle_alpha   90.00
_cell.angle_beta   90.00
_cell.angle_gamma   90.00
#
_symmetry.space_group_name_H-M   'P 1'
#
loop_
_entity.id
_entity.type
_entity.pdbx_description
1 polymer ?
#
loop_
_entity_poly.entity_id
_entity_poly.type
_entity_poly.pdbx_seq_one_letter_code
_entity_poly.pdbx_strand_id
1 'polypeptide(L)'
;MASTYSLRQRIALAIVPRLASVAICCLGVTLRYRDVCEPGATPGYDIPPPGVYAFWHRCLLAGAWHFRDYKLTILISRSFDGELIARTVERLGFIAIRGSSSRDGAPGLRNMQRAYLAGHYCAITADGPRGPSMVAKPGVAHLAQLVGAPVRTCYLHPHRAWELRSWDRFLIPKPFSRVTVAWTSPVTPDLPSVQAALDRSMALAQTGNNPQK
;
A
#
# COMPACT_ATOMS: atom_id res chain seq x y z
N MET A 1 -5.66 -26.92 6.33
CA MET A 1 -4.57 -27.55 5.57
C MET A 1 -3.26 -27.00 6.09
N ALA A 2 -2.48 -27.78 6.82
CA ALA A 2 -1.16 -27.37 7.31
C ALA A 2 -0.25 -27.20 6.07
N SER A 3 0.21 -26.00 5.82
CA SER A 3 1.19 -25.71 4.78
C SER A 3 2.48 -26.47 5.14
N THR A 4 2.89 -27.41 4.29
CA THR A 4 4.09 -28.25 4.49
C THR A 4 5.33 -27.43 4.14
N TYR A 5 5.64 -26.41 4.95
CA TYR A 5 6.89 -25.69 4.82
C TYR A 5 8.06 -26.55 5.30
N SER A 6 9.15 -26.56 4.54
CA SER A 6 10.41 -27.20 4.96
C SER A 6 10.93 -26.56 6.26
N LEU A 7 11.83 -27.23 6.98
CA LEU A 7 12.42 -26.70 8.22
C LEU A 7 13.08 -25.34 7.98
N ARG A 8 13.82 -25.17 6.88
CA ARG A 8 14.44 -23.89 6.49
C ARG A 8 13.42 -22.79 6.28
N GLN A 9 12.31 -23.09 5.61
CA GLN A 9 11.20 -22.15 5.40
C GLN A 9 10.52 -21.77 6.72
N ARG A 10 10.33 -22.72 7.65
CA ARG A 10 9.76 -22.45 8.98
C ARG A 10 10.67 -21.53 9.81
N ILE A 11 11.99 -21.76 9.76
CA ILE A 11 12.97 -20.89 10.40
C ILE A 11 12.93 -19.48 9.78
N ALA A 12 12.91 -19.39 8.45
CA ALA A 12 12.79 -18.10 7.75
C ALA A 12 11.50 -17.36 8.15
N LEU A 13 10.35 -18.03 8.18
CA LEU A 13 9.06 -17.46 8.61
C LEU A 13 9.05 -17.03 10.09
N ALA A 14 9.91 -17.57 10.92
CA ALA A 14 10.05 -17.19 12.30
C ALA A 14 10.97 -15.96 12.47
N ILE A 15 12.06 -15.88 11.71
CA ILE A 15 13.12 -14.88 11.91
C ILE A 15 12.94 -13.67 11.00
N VAL A 16 12.77 -13.88 9.68
CA VAL A 16 12.77 -12.80 8.70
C VAL A 16 11.70 -11.74 8.96
N PRO A 17 10.43 -12.09 9.26
CA PRO A 17 9.42 -11.07 9.55
C PRO A 17 9.72 -10.21 10.78
N ARG A 18 10.37 -10.79 11.79
CA ARG A 18 10.80 -10.05 12.98
C ARG A 18 11.89 -9.03 12.65
N LEU A 19 12.93 -9.50 11.97
CA LEU A 19 14.04 -8.62 11.56
C LEU A 19 13.57 -7.53 10.60
N ALA A 20 12.73 -7.89 9.62
CA ALA A 20 12.18 -6.94 8.66
C ALA A 20 11.30 -5.88 9.35
N SER A 21 10.42 -6.26 10.28
CA SER A 21 9.60 -5.28 11.02
C SER A 21 10.47 -4.36 11.86
N VAL A 22 11.49 -4.86 12.53
CA VAL A 22 12.45 -4.04 13.30
C VAL A 22 13.21 -3.09 12.37
N ALA A 23 13.72 -3.58 11.24
CA ALA A 23 14.42 -2.74 10.27
C ALA A 23 13.53 -1.62 9.71
N ILE A 24 12.25 -1.93 9.41
CA ILE A 24 11.26 -0.93 8.99
C ILE A 24 11.04 0.11 10.09
N CYS A 25 10.92 -0.31 11.34
CA CYS A 25 10.77 0.61 12.48
C CYS A 25 12.02 1.49 12.68
N CYS A 26 13.23 0.91 12.65
CA CYS A 26 14.48 1.65 12.79
C CYS A 26 14.68 2.67 11.68
N LEU A 27 14.34 2.32 10.43
CA LEU A 27 14.37 3.28 9.32
C LEU A 27 13.28 4.33 9.50
N GLY A 28 12.06 3.89 9.77
CA GLY A 28 10.85 4.70 9.82
C GLY A 28 10.92 5.85 10.83
N VAL A 29 11.47 5.62 12.02
CA VAL A 29 11.64 6.69 13.05
C VAL A 29 12.56 7.81 12.59
N THR A 30 13.39 7.57 11.59
CA THR A 30 14.27 8.59 11.00
C THR A 30 13.58 9.43 9.91
N LEU A 31 12.45 8.99 9.41
CA LEU A 31 11.75 9.63 8.28
C LEU A 31 10.85 10.75 8.78
N ARG A 32 10.76 11.82 7.99
CA ARG A 32 9.93 12.99 8.29
C ARG A 32 8.81 13.07 7.26
N TYR A 33 7.59 12.76 7.68
CA TYR A 33 6.42 12.77 6.80
C TYR A 33 5.75 14.14 6.76
N ARG A 34 5.27 14.52 5.57
CA ARG A 34 4.47 15.72 5.34
C ARG A 34 3.37 15.40 4.36
N ASP A 35 2.14 15.72 4.72
CA ASP A 35 1.00 15.57 3.84
C ASP A 35 0.84 16.78 2.93
N VAL A 36 0.42 16.52 1.68
CA VAL A 36 0.02 17.49 0.69
C VAL A 36 -1.27 16.98 0.05
N CYS A 37 -2.30 17.80 0.02
CA CYS A 37 -3.60 17.41 -0.49
C CYS A 37 -3.96 18.25 -1.74
N GLU A 38 -4.65 17.64 -2.71
CA GLU A 38 -5.37 18.42 -3.73
C GLU A 38 -6.42 19.34 -3.06
N PRO A 39 -6.81 20.44 -3.70
CA PRO A 39 -7.90 21.29 -3.19
C PRO A 39 -9.17 20.45 -2.91
N GLY A 40 -9.70 20.53 -1.70
CA GLY A 40 -10.87 19.76 -1.26
C GLY A 40 -10.59 18.31 -0.86
N ALA A 41 -9.34 17.85 -0.93
CA ALA A 41 -8.94 16.55 -0.40
C ALA A 41 -8.43 16.67 1.04
N THR A 42 -8.56 15.59 1.80
CA THR A 42 -8.02 15.44 3.16
C THR A 42 -7.18 14.16 3.24
N PRO A 43 -6.20 14.08 4.17
CA PRO A 43 -5.48 12.85 4.42
C PRO A 43 -6.44 11.69 4.71
N GLY A 44 -6.15 10.52 4.11
CA GLY A 44 -7.07 9.40 4.19
C GLY A 44 -7.30 8.87 5.61
N TYR A 45 -6.37 9.07 6.52
CA TYR A 45 -6.49 8.69 7.93
C TYR A 45 -7.33 9.66 8.78
N ASP A 46 -7.62 10.86 8.26
CA ASP A 46 -8.55 11.82 8.89
C ASP A 46 -10.02 11.52 8.50
N ILE A 47 -10.22 10.58 7.58
CA ILE A 47 -11.55 10.16 7.12
C ILE A 47 -11.90 8.86 7.86
N PRO A 48 -13.03 8.81 8.58
CA PRO A 48 -13.43 7.60 9.30
C PRO A 48 -13.54 6.38 8.36
N PRO A 49 -13.18 5.16 8.86
CA PRO A 49 -13.43 3.94 8.09
C PRO A 49 -14.94 3.66 7.94
N PRO A 50 -15.34 2.88 6.93
CA PRO A 50 -14.50 2.19 5.97
C PRO A 50 -14.04 3.07 4.80
N GLY A 51 -13.01 2.64 4.08
CA GLY A 51 -12.53 3.32 2.89
C GLY A 51 -11.77 2.40 1.94
N VAL A 52 -11.79 2.71 0.64
CA VAL A 52 -11.03 2.00 -0.39
C VAL A 52 -9.90 2.89 -0.89
N TYR A 53 -8.67 2.38 -0.80
CA TYR A 53 -7.45 3.13 -1.10
C TYR A 53 -6.62 2.42 -2.16
N ALA A 54 -6.03 3.21 -3.06
CA ALA A 54 -5.09 2.75 -4.07
C ALA A 54 -3.77 3.51 -3.97
N PHE A 55 -2.66 2.82 -4.19
CA PHE A 55 -1.32 3.37 -4.25
C PHE A 55 -0.41 2.47 -5.09
N TRP A 56 0.77 2.98 -5.49
CA TRP A 56 1.71 2.21 -6.27
C TRP A 56 2.56 1.27 -5.42
N HIS A 57 2.92 0.10 -5.95
CA HIS A 57 3.73 -0.90 -5.27
C HIS A 57 5.11 -0.35 -4.84
N ARG A 58 5.68 0.53 -5.64
CA ARG A 58 7.00 1.12 -5.38
C ARG A 58 7.15 1.89 -4.06
N CYS A 59 6.06 2.38 -3.47
CA CYS A 59 6.10 3.18 -2.22
C CYS A 59 5.74 2.38 -0.97
N LEU A 60 5.62 1.05 -1.07
CA LEU A 60 5.18 0.16 0.02
C LEU A 60 6.01 0.32 1.30
N LEU A 61 7.34 0.50 1.20
CA LEU A 61 8.19 0.57 2.39
C LEU A 61 7.92 1.83 3.22
N ALA A 62 7.78 2.99 2.56
CA ALA A 62 7.38 4.24 3.22
C ALA A 62 5.97 4.12 3.81
N GLY A 63 5.05 3.50 3.07
CA GLY A 63 3.67 3.26 3.53
C GLY A 63 3.59 2.30 4.71
N ALA A 64 4.41 1.25 4.73
CA ALA A 64 4.42 0.27 5.83
C ALA A 64 4.76 0.90 7.20
N TRP A 65 5.62 1.91 7.21
CA TRP A 65 5.89 2.68 8.44
C TRP A 65 4.82 3.73 8.71
N HIS A 66 4.42 4.50 7.71
CA HIS A 66 3.50 5.62 7.87
C HIS A 66 2.11 5.18 8.33
N PHE A 67 1.60 4.11 7.74
CA PHE A 67 0.27 3.57 8.04
C PHE A 67 0.26 2.42 9.04
N ARG A 68 1.35 2.20 9.80
CA ARG A 68 1.34 1.22 10.88
C ARG A 68 0.27 1.58 11.90
N ASP A 69 -0.27 0.60 12.57
CA ASP A 69 -1.28 0.75 13.63
C ASP A 69 -2.66 1.27 13.19
N TYR A 70 -2.84 1.66 11.91
CA TYR A 70 -4.16 2.07 11.37
C TYR A 70 -5.10 0.89 11.08
N LYS A 71 -4.67 -0.36 11.36
CA LYS A 71 -5.43 -1.58 11.03
C LYS A 71 -5.88 -1.63 9.56
N LEU A 72 -5.03 -1.11 8.68
CA LEU A 72 -5.27 -1.10 7.25
C LEU A 72 -5.29 -2.53 6.71
N THR A 73 -6.36 -2.92 6.06
CA THR A 73 -6.49 -4.24 5.44
C THR A 73 -5.87 -4.24 4.05
N ILE A 74 -4.94 -5.16 3.81
CA ILE A 74 -4.20 -5.27 2.56
C ILE A 74 -4.26 -6.68 1.98
N LEU A 75 -4.26 -6.76 0.64
CA LEU A 75 -4.30 -8.02 -0.09
C LEU A 75 -2.87 -8.51 -0.40
N ILE A 76 -2.52 -9.68 0.10
CA ILE A 76 -1.18 -10.26 -0.06
C ILE A 76 -1.26 -11.66 -0.69
N SER A 77 -0.33 -11.96 -1.60
CA SER A 77 -0.21 -13.26 -2.27
C SER A 77 -0.12 -14.43 -1.28
N ARG A 78 -0.61 -15.62 -1.69
CA ARG A 78 -0.48 -16.88 -0.94
C ARG A 78 0.87 -17.57 -1.12
N SER A 79 1.81 -16.99 -1.86
CA SER A 79 3.16 -17.51 -2.03
C SER A 79 3.93 -17.51 -0.70
N PHE A 80 5.07 -18.21 -0.67
CA PHE A 80 5.98 -18.19 0.49
C PHE A 80 6.47 -16.77 0.79
N ASP A 81 6.88 -16.02 -0.26
CA ASP A 81 7.31 -14.63 -0.11
C ASP A 81 6.16 -13.75 0.41
N GLY A 82 4.94 -13.98 -0.09
CA GLY A 82 3.75 -13.33 0.43
C GLY A 82 3.50 -13.66 1.90
N GLU A 83 3.82 -14.86 2.38
CA GLU A 83 3.71 -15.23 3.79
C GLU A 83 4.73 -14.47 4.65
N LEU A 84 5.97 -14.31 4.18
CA LEU A 84 6.98 -13.48 4.86
C LEU A 84 6.51 -12.02 4.97
N ILE A 85 5.99 -11.45 3.88
CA ILE A 85 5.46 -10.10 3.86
C ILE A 85 4.26 -9.96 4.81
N ALA A 86 3.29 -10.89 4.76
CA ALA A 86 2.10 -10.84 5.61
C ALA A 86 2.48 -10.81 7.09
N ARG A 87 3.33 -11.73 7.53
CA ARG A 87 3.81 -11.74 8.92
C ARG A 87 4.60 -10.50 9.32
N THR A 88 5.29 -9.87 8.35
CA THR A 88 6.01 -8.61 8.59
C THR A 88 5.03 -7.47 8.85
N VAL A 89 4.04 -7.28 7.96
CA VAL A 89 3.09 -6.17 8.06
C VAL A 89 2.08 -6.36 9.20
N GLU A 90 1.69 -7.59 9.51
CA GLU A 90 0.86 -7.89 10.69
C GLU A 90 1.56 -7.45 11.99
N ARG A 91 2.88 -7.55 12.07
CA ARG A 91 3.68 -7.02 13.19
C ARG A 91 3.70 -5.48 13.25
N LEU A 92 3.38 -4.83 12.15
CA LEU A 92 3.23 -3.37 12.03
C LEU A 92 1.77 -2.92 12.17
N GLY A 93 0.86 -3.81 12.58
CA GLY A 93 -0.55 -3.48 12.84
C GLY A 93 -1.48 -3.53 11.63
N PHE A 94 -1.02 -4.05 10.47
CA PHE A 94 -1.88 -4.27 9.31
C PHE A 94 -2.70 -5.56 9.44
N ILE A 95 -3.78 -5.64 8.69
CA ILE A 95 -4.60 -6.86 8.54
C ILE A 95 -4.32 -7.46 7.16
N ALA A 96 -3.68 -8.62 7.12
CA ALA A 96 -3.30 -9.26 5.87
C ALA A 96 -4.39 -10.24 5.39
N ILE A 97 -5.06 -9.91 4.28
CA ILE A 97 -5.94 -10.82 3.56
C ILE A 97 -5.12 -11.61 2.53
N ARG A 98 -5.23 -12.94 2.58
CA ARG A 98 -4.48 -13.82 1.69
C ARG A 98 -5.25 -14.05 0.39
N GLY A 99 -4.69 -13.60 -0.72
CA GLY A 99 -5.32 -13.71 -2.04
C GLY A 99 -4.40 -13.18 -3.13
N SER A 100 -4.87 -13.22 -4.36
CA SER A 100 -4.18 -12.66 -5.53
C SER A 100 -5.18 -11.80 -6.31
N SER A 101 -4.70 -10.73 -6.91
CA SER A 101 -5.48 -9.93 -7.87
C SER A 101 -5.47 -10.54 -9.29
N SER A 102 -4.77 -11.69 -9.49
CA SER A 102 -4.74 -12.44 -10.74
C SER A 102 -5.77 -13.57 -10.76
N ARG A 103 -5.66 -14.57 -11.65
CA ARG A 103 -6.64 -15.64 -11.98
C ARG A 103 -7.58 -16.16 -10.88
N ASP A 104 -7.20 -16.06 -9.59
CA ASP A 104 -8.02 -16.40 -8.41
C ASP A 104 -8.42 -15.17 -7.58
N GLY A 105 -8.48 -13.99 -8.19
CA GLY A 105 -8.73 -12.70 -7.52
C GLY A 105 -10.09 -12.61 -6.80
N ALA A 106 -11.09 -13.32 -7.29
CA ALA A 106 -12.43 -13.26 -6.73
C ALA A 106 -12.54 -13.61 -5.23
N PRO A 107 -11.87 -14.67 -4.70
CA PRO A 107 -11.87 -14.94 -3.26
C PRO A 107 -11.17 -13.86 -2.44
N GLY A 108 -10.06 -13.31 -2.94
CA GLY A 108 -9.34 -12.21 -2.31
C GLY A 108 -10.19 -10.95 -2.21
N LEU A 109 -10.82 -10.56 -3.31
CA LEU A 109 -11.72 -9.40 -3.36
C LEU A 109 -12.95 -9.59 -2.47
N ARG A 110 -13.56 -10.77 -2.42
CA ARG A 110 -14.67 -11.05 -1.48
C ARG A 110 -14.25 -10.92 -0.02
N ASN A 111 -13.04 -11.32 0.33
CA ASN A 111 -12.55 -11.14 1.70
C ASN A 111 -12.24 -9.67 1.99
N MET A 112 -11.73 -8.89 1.02
CA MET A 112 -11.58 -7.45 1.13
C MET A 112 -12.94 -6.75 1.29
N GLN A 113 -13.96 -7.17 0.53
CA GLN A 113 -15.34 -6.68 0.68
C GLN A 113 -15.88 -6.94 2.09
N ARG A 114 -15.68 -8.15 2.64
CA ARG A 114 -16.10 -8.45 4.03
C ARG A 114 -15.40 -7.55 5.04
N ALA A 115 -14.10 -7.29 4.85
CA ALA A 115 -13.35 -6.39 5.72
C ALA A 115 -13.90 -4.95 5.63
N TYR A 116 -14.20 -4.47 4.42
CA TYR A 116 -14.83 -3.16 4.24
C TYR A 116 -16.19 -3.08 4.97
N LEU A 117 -17.07 -4.07 4.80
CA LEU A 117 -18.37 -4.14 5.47
C LEU A 117 -18.25 -4.27 6.99
N ALA A 118 -17.13 -4.80 7.49
CA ALA A 118 -16.81 -4.83 8.92
C ALA A 118 -16.21 -3.51 9.44
N GLY A 119 -16.17 -2.46 8.61
CA GLY A 119 -15.71 -1.13 9.01
C GLY A 119 -14.19 -0.91 8.90
N HIS A 120 -13.48 -1.67 8.07
CA HIS A 120 -12.03 -1.51 7.92
C HIS A 120 -11.65 -0.65 6.71
N TYR A 121 -10.50 0.01 6.80
CA TYR A 121 -9.82 0.55 5.64
C TYR A 121 -9.29 -0.59 4.77
N CYS A 122 -9.51 -0.52 3.46
CA CYS A 122 -9.06 -1.50 2.50
C CYS A 122 -8.10 -0.86 1.49
N ALA A 123 -6.88 -1.34 1.40
CA ALA A 123 -5.89 -0.81 0.47
C ALA A 123 -5.35 -1.87 -0.49
N ILE A 124 -5.21 -1.49 -1.75
CA ILE A 124 -4.71 -2.35 -2.82
C ILE A 124 -3.63 -1.60 -3.60
N THR A 125 -2.50 -2.28 -3.85
CA THR A 125 -1.50 -1.79 -4.81
C THR A 125 -2.08 -1.87 -6.22
N ALA A 126 -2.20 -0.70 -6.86
CA ALA A 126 -2.94 -0.59 -8.12
C ALA A 126 -2.28 -1.33 -9.28
N ASP A 127 -0.95 -1.37 -9.35
CA ASP A 127 -0.19 -2.08 -10.38
C ASP A 127 -0.05 -3.59 -10.12
N GLY A 128 -0.44 -4.05 -8.91
CA GLY A 128 -0.39 -5.46 -8.53
C GLY A 128 1.03 -6.03 -8.47
N PRO A 129 1.19 -7.34 -8.14
CA PRO A 129 2.49 -7.92 -7.82
C PRO A 129 3.37 -8.26 -9.04
N ARG A 130 2.86 -8.11 -10.25
CA ARG A 130 3.58 -8.48 -11.49
C ARG A 130 3.73 -7.33 -12.48
N GLY A 131 3.29 -6.13 -12.10
CA GLY A 131 3.35 -4.98 -12.99
C GLY A 131 2.50 -5.09 -14.27
N PRO A 132 2.73 -4.25 -15.26
CA PRO A 132 3.83 -3.28 -15.31
C PRO A 132 3.70 -2.19 -14.23
N SER A 133 4.85 -1.62 -13.85
CA SER A 133 4.93 -0.55 -12.84
C SER A 133 4.08 0.65 -13.25
N MET A 134 3.36 1.22 -12.28
CA MET A 134 2.54 2.44 -12.45
C MET A 134 1.46 2.33 -13.55
N VAL A 135 0.98 1.12 -13.81
CA VAL A 135 -0.19 0.87 -14.66
C VAL A 135 -1.29 0.21 -13.82
N ALA A 136 -2.37 0.95 -13.59
CA ALA A 136 -3.45 0.51 -12.73
C ALA A 136 -4.18 -0.71 -13.31
N LYS A 137 -4.49 -1.66 -12.43
CA LYS A 137 -5.26 -2.87 -12.72
C LYS A 137 -6.65 -2.80 -12.12
N PRO A 138 -7.62 -3.53 -12.66
CA PRO A 138 -9.03 -3.42 -12.27
C PRO A 138 -9.32 -3.75 -10.80
N GLY A 139 -8.41 -4.39 -10.07
CA GLY A 139 -8.68 -4.94 -8.73
C GLY A 139 -9.24 -3.95 -7.73
N VAL A 140 -8.67 -2.74 -7.63
CA VAL A 140 -9.16 -1.72 -6.70
C VAL A 140 -10.50 -1.13 -7.16
N ALA A 141 -10.66 -0.88 -8.47
CA ALA A 141 -11.92 -0.39 -9.02
C ALA A 141 -13.05 -1.41 -8.79
N HIS A 142 -12.81 -2.69 -9.03
CA HIS A 142 -13.78 -3.76 -8.76
C HIS A 142 -14.15 -3.84 -7.27
N LEU A 143 -13.17 -3.73 -6.35
CA LEU A 143 -13.50 -3.70 -4.91
C LEU A 143 -14.42 -2.53 -4.60
N ALA A 144 -14.08 -1.33 -5.07
CA ALA A 144 -14.84 -0.12 -4.81
C ALA A 144 -16.26 -0.18 -5.39
N GLN A 145 -16.42 -0.74 -6.60
CA GLN A 145 -17.73 -1.02 -7.21
C GLN A 145 -18.55 -2.01 -6.36
N LEU A 146 -17.93 -3.10 -5.90
CA LEU A 146 -18.60 -4.12 -5.07
C LEU A 146 -19.13 -3.56 -3.73
N VAL A 147 -18.50 -2.52 -3.20
CA VAL A 147 -18.89 -1.92 -1.93
C VAL A 147 -19.61 -0.57 -2.07
N GLY A 148 -19.81 -0.09 -3.30
CA GLY A 148 -20.49 1.18 -3.58
C GLY A 148 -19.71 2.40 -3.08
N ALA A 149 -18.37 2.36 -3.06
CA ALA A 149 -17.52 3.40 -2.52
C ALA A 149 -16.65 4.09 -3.59
N PRO A 150 -16.26 5.36 -3.41
CA PRO A 150 -15.24 5.97 -4.24
C PRO A 150 -13.86 5.38 -3.90
N VAL A 151 -12.91 5.53 -4.84
CA VAL A 151 -11.50 5.21 -4.61
C VAL A 151 -10.76 6.47 -4.18
N ARG A 152 -9.96 6.35 -3.12
CA ARG A 152 -9.01 7.37 -2.69
C ARG A 152 -7.61 6.95 -3.07
N THR A 153 -6.80 7.88 -3.55
CA THR A 153 -5.43 7.56 -3.93
C THR A 153 -4.43 8.36 -3.11
N CYS A 154 -3.29 7.76 -2.86
CA CYS A 154 -2.15 8.45 -2.29
C CYS A 154 -0.83 7.99 -2.92
N TYR A 155 0.17 8.85 -2.83
CA TYR A 155 1.53 8.53 -3.21
C TYR A 155 2.51 9.02 -2.13
N LEU A 156 3.42 8.14 -1.73
CA LEU A 156 4.47 8.46 -0.75
C LEU A 156 5.79 8.62 -1.49
N HIS A 157 6.28 9.85 -1.56
CA HIS A 157 7.52 10.21 -2.25
C HIS A 157 8.65 10.51 -1.28
N PRO A 158 9.60 9.59 -1.06
CA PRO A 158 10.83 9.91 -0.34
C PRO A 158 11.74 10.74 -1.23
N HIS A 159 12.11 11.95 -0.77
CA HIS A 159 12.97 12.87 -1.54
C HIS A 159 14.42 12.36 -1.70
N ARG A 160 14.85 11.45 -0.83
CA ARG A 160 16.12 10.74 -0.93
C ARG A 160 15.85 9.26 -0.74
N ALA A 161 16.06 8.48 -1.80
CA ALA A 161 15.83 7.04 -1.80
C ALA A 161 16.89 6.30 -2.62
N TRP A 162 17.04 5.02 -2.37
CA TRP A 162 17.61 4.08 -3.32
C TRP A 162 16.46 3.50 -4.15
N GLU A 163 16.58 3.58 -5.46
CA GLU A 163 15.64 2.95 -6.39
C GLU A 163 16.22 1.62 -6.83
N LEU A 164 15.48 0.53 -6.60
CA LEU A 164 15.93 -0.80 -6.99
C LEU A 164 15.67 -1.04 -8.49
N ARG A 165 16.50 -1.89 -9.09
CA ARG A 165 16.32 -2.36 -10.48
C ARG A 165 15.29 -3.50 -10.55
N SER A 166 14.16 -3.37 -9.83
CA SER A 166 13.04 -4.29 -9.86
C SER A 166 11.97 -3.84 -10.86
N TRP A 167 11.01 -4.70 -11.16
CA TRP A 167 9.91 -4.38 -12.10
C TRP A 167 9.12 -3.14 -11.67
N ASP A 168 8.95 -2.92 -10.34
CA ASP A 168 8.21 -1.81 -9.73
C ASP A 168 9.09 -0.59 -9.43
N ARG A 169 10.39 -0.66 -9.67
CA ARG A 169 11.36 0.38 -9.31
C ARG A 169 11.21 0.77 -7.84
N PHE A 170 11.21 -0.22 -6.97
CA PHE A 170 10.92 -0.11 -5.53
C PHE A 170 11.80 0.94 -4.84
N LEU A 171 11.18 1.78 -4.02
CA LEU A 171 11.86 2.86 -3.31
C LEU A 171 12.20 2.48 -1.88
N ILE A 172 13.49 2.52 -1.55
CA ILE A 172 13.97 2.41 -0.18
C ILE A 172 14.36 3.82 0.29
N PRO A 173 13.59 4.46 1.18
CA PRO A 173 13.94 5.78 1.70
C PRO A 173 15.32 5.75 2.36
N LYS A 174 16.14 6.78 2.11
CA LYS A 174 17.38 6.93 2.88
C LYS A 174 17.05 7.46 4.27
N PRO A 175 17.81 7.07 5.31
CA PRO A 175 17.63 7.61 6.65
C PRO A 175 17.60 9.15 6.65
N PHE A 176 16.77 9.72 7.50
CA PHE A 176 16.54 11.16 7.66
C PHE A 176 15.94 11.87 6.42
N SER A 177 15.41 11.09 5.46
CA SER A 177 14.71 11.64 4.29
C SER A 177 13.37 12.25 4.71
N ARG A 178 12.99 13.35 4.02
CA ARG A 178 11.60 13.78 3.99
C ARG A 178 10.81 12.87 3.07
N VAL A 179 9.56 12.59 3.44
CA VAL A 179 8.61 11.82 2.64
C VAL A 179 7.35 12.66 2.48
N THR A 180 7.03 13.05 1.26
CA THR A 180 5.77 13.71 0.97
C THR A 180 4.70 12.65 0.73
N VAL A 181 3.59 12.74 1.45
CA VAL A 181 2.39 11.92 1.24
C VAL A 181 1.36 12.78 0.53
N ALA A 182 1.12 12.53 -0.74
CA ALA A 182 0.18 13.30 -1.53
C ALA A 182 -1.16 12.57 -1.62
N TRP A 183 -2.24 13.31 -1.38
CA TRP A 183 -3.61 12.82 -1.37
C TRP A 183 -4.42 13.49 -2.47
N THR A 184 -5.21 12.71 -3.20
CA THR A 184 -6.15 13.23 -4.20
C THR A 184 -7.57 13.19 -3.68
N SER A 185 -8.43 13.99 -4.30
CA SER A 185 -9.87 13.89 -4.10
C SER A 185 -10.37 12.49 -4.48
N PRO A 186 -11.41 11.97 -3.80
CA PRO A 186 -12.02 10.69 -4.15
C PRO A 186 -12.48 10.67 -5.61
N VAL A 187 -12.28 9.54 -6.28
CA VAL A 187 -12.66 9.35 -7.69
C VAL A 187 -13.65 8.21 -7.88
N THR A 188 -14.36 8.24 -9.00
CA THR A 188 -15.23 7.15 -9.43
C THR A 188 -14.47 5.84 -9.55
N PRO A 189 -15.09 4.69 -9.23
CA PRO A 189 -14.44 3.38 -9.24
C PRO A 189 -14.35 2.79 -10.66
N ASP A 190 -13.77 3.53 -11.58
CA ASP A 190 -13.41 3.07 -12.91
C ASP A 190 -11.90 3.16 -13.13
N LEU A 191 -11.39 2.34 -14.02
CA LEU A 191 -9.94 2.21 -14.21
C LEU A 191 -9.27 3.50 -14.71
N PRO A 192 -9.82 4.24 -15.70
CA PRO A 192 -9.24 5.50 -16.14
C PRO A 192 -9.18 6.56 -15.04
N SER A 193 -10.24 6.72 -14.25
CA SER A 193 -10.29 7.68 -13.13
C SER A 193 -9.28 7.35 -12.04
N VAL A 194 -9.14 6.06 -11.70
CA VAL A 194 -8.16 5.58 -10.72
C VAL A 194 -6.73 5.82 -11.22
N GLN A 195 -6.44 5.49 -12.49
CA GLN A 195 -5.11 5.74 -13.08
C GLN A 195 -4.78 7.24 -13.03
N ALA A 196 -5.67 8.08 -13.51
CA ALA A 196 -5.46 9.53 -13.53
C ALA A 196 -5.25 10.10 -12.12
N ALA A 197 -5.99 9.63 -11.11
CA ALA A 197 -5.82 10.07 -9.72
C ALA A 197 -4.46 9.63 -9.14
N LEU A 198 -4.02 8.41 -9.43
CA LEU A 198 -2.69 7.93 -9.01
C LEU A 198 -1.56 8.73 -9.66
N ASP A 199 -1.69 9.08 -10.93
CA ASP A 199 -0.70 9.90 -11.64
C ASP A 199 -0.66 11.33 -11.06
N ARG A 200 -1.83 11.94 -10.75
CA ARG A 200 -1.91 13.23 -10.07
C ARG A 200 -1.29 13.17 -8.67
N SER A 201 -1.56 12.12 -7.88
CA SER A 201 -0.96 11.99 -6.54
C SER A 201 0.57 11.92 -6.62
N MET A 202 1.11 11.23 -7.62
CA MET A 202 2.55 11.16 -7.85
C MET A 202 3.12 12.52 -8.25
N ALA A 203 2.50 13.21 -9.20
CA ALA A 203 2.92 14.57 -9.61
C ALA A 203 2.88 15.56 -8.43
N LEU A 204 1.81 15.54 -7.65
CA LEU A 204 1.64 16.38 -6.47
C LEU A 204 2.72 16.13 -5.41
N ALA A 205 3.08 14.86 -5.17
CA ALA A 205 4.14 14.51 -4.22
C ALA A 205 5.52 14.97 -4.65
N GLN A 206 5.77 15.02 -5.95
CA GLN A 206 7.04 15.48 -6.54
C GLN A 206 7.14 17.01 -6.57
N THR A 207 6.04 17.71 -6.88
CA THR A 207 5.99 19.18 -6.97
C THR A 207 5.81 19.86 -5.62
N GLY A 208 5.14 19.22 -4.67
CA GLY A 208 4.93 19.74 -3.29
C GLY A 208 6.21 19.99 -2.49
N ASN A 209 7.36 19.83 -3.12
CA ASN A 209 8.68 20.14 -2.57
C ASN A 209 9.23 21.53 -3.01
N ASN A 210 8.49 22.32 -3.79
CA ASN A 210 8.95 23.65 -4.09
C ASN A 210 8.55 24.58 -2.93
N PRO A 211 9.46 24.93 -1.99
CA PRO A 211 9.21 26.04 -1.09
C PRO A 211 9.06 27.26 -2.01
N GLN A 212 7.86 27.76 -2.13
CA GLN A 212 7.68 29.07 -2.73
C GLN A 212 8.64 30.01 -2.00
N LYS A 213 9.48 30.65 -2.80
CA LYS A 213 10.41 31.73 -2.43
C LYS A 213 9.78 32.75 -1.52
#